data_80f292a4ddb7170f3224fc78658408a4
#
_entry.id   80f292a4ddb7170f3224fc78658408a4
#
_cell.length_a   1.000
_cell.length_b   1.000
_cell.length_c   1.000
_cell.angle_alpha   90.00
_cell.angle_beta   90.00
_cell.angle_gamma   90.00
#
_symmetry.space_group_name_H-M   'P 1'
#
loop_
_entity.id
_entity.type
_entity.pdbx_description
1 polymer ?
#
loop_
_entity_poly.entity_id
_entity_poly.type
_entity_poly.pdbx_seq_one_letter_code
_entity_poly.pdbx_strand_id
1 'polypeptide(L)'
;MADIVPSVICGSLPKPQWLAEPEKIWSPWLVPESSLRVAQIDAMRLSVEDQERAGLSIIGDGEQTRQHFVTTFIEQLSGVDFKNKKTMRIRDRYDAAVPVVSSAIERTHSIFVEDAKILRTLTKKPIKYTLPGPMTLVDTLYDDHYGSREKLAWRFAEILNQEALELQSAGVNIIQFDEPAFNVFFDEVRDWGIATLERAAQDLTCTTGVHICYGYGIEANIKWKETLGNEWRQYENIFPLLSKSKINQVSLECQNSKVPIELIGLLQNKDVLVGAIDVATNIIETPDQVASVLRQASKHVPIKHIHACTNCGMVPLSRDVALAKINALTQGTHKFNQEG
;
A
#
# COMPACT_ATOMS: atom_id res chain seq x y z
N MET A 1 -1.89 -12.43 -28.98
CA MET A 1 -0.71 -12.11 -28.15
C MET A 1 -0.94 -12.82 -26.83
N ALA A 2 0.06 -13.52 -26.29
CA ALA A 2 -0.06 -14.11 -24.96
C ALA A 2 -0.32 -13.01 -23.91
N ASP A 3 -1.13 -13.32 -22.91
CA ASP A 3 -1.40 -12.39 -21.81
C ASP A 3 -0.10 -12.19 -21.01
N ILE A 4 0.40 -10.96 -20.93
CA ILE A 4 1.64 -10.64 -20.24
C ILE A 4 1.30 -10.14 -18.83
N VAL A 5 1.80 -10.84 -17.80
CA VAL A 5 1.69 -10.41 -16.40
C VAL A 5 2.59 -9.19 -16.18
N PRO A 6 2.05 -8.02 -15.80
CA PRO A 6 2.85 -6.87 -15.43
C PRO A 6 3.41 -7.01 -14.01
N SER A 7 4.52 -6.31 -13.74
CA SER A 7 5.15 -6.24 -12.40
C SER A 7 5.07 -4.85 -11.79
N VAL A 8 4.84 -4.80 -10.48
CA VAL A 8 4.70 -3.57 -9.71
C VAL A 8 5.10 -3.83 -8.24
N ILE A 9 5.59 -2.83 -7.52
CA ILE A 9 5.75 -2.92 -6.07
C ILE A 9 4.46 -2.49 -5.35
N CYS A 10 4.27 -2.95 -4.11
CA CYS A 10 3.10 -2.56 -3.31
C CYS A 10 3.04 -1.03 -3.09
N GLY A 11 4.13 -0.42 -2.63
CA GLY A 11 4.20 1.03 -2.38
C GLY A 11 5.62 1.47 -2.02
N SER A 12 5.96 1.41 -0.74
CA SER A 12 7.20 1.98 -0.23
C SER A 12 8.47 1.23 -0.61
N LEU A 13 9.52 1.99 -0.85
CA LEU A 13 10.92 1.55 -0.91
C LEU A 13 11.72 2.16 0.25
N PRO A 14 12.81 1.49 0.69
CA PRO A 14 13.72 2.08 1.66
C PRO A 14 14.29 3.41 1.14
N LYS A 15 14.27 4.41 2.01
CA LYS A 15 14.88 5.71 1.71
C LYS A 15 16.41 5.59 1.65
N PRO A 16 17.07 6.42 0.84
CA PRO A 16 18.53 6.52 0.91
C PRO A 16 19.01 6.87 2.32
N GLN A 17 20.10 6.28 2.78
CA GLN A 17 20.64 6.47 4.14
C GLN A 17 21.06 7.92 4.44
N TRP A 18 21.32 8.72 3.41
CA TRP A 18 21.60 10.15 3.58
C TRP A 18 20.32 10.98 3.80
N LEU A 19 19.13 10.47 3.42
CA LEU A 19 17.86 11.17 3.57
C LEU A 19 17.18 10.89 4.92
N ALA A 20 17.15 9.62 5.32
CA ALA A 20 16.41 9.22 6.53
C ALA A 20 17.06 8.00 7.20
N GLU A 21 16.77 7.79 8.48
CA GLU A 21 17.26 6.61 9.20
C GLU A 21 16.73 5.32 8.55
N PRO A 22 17.63 4.35 8.28
CA PRO A 22 17.26 3.11 7.60
C PRO A 22 16.45 2.16 8.48
N GLU A 23 15.75 1.21 7.83
CA GLU A 23 15.08 0.06 8.46
C GLU A 23 14.02 0.44 9.52
N LYS A 24 13.43 1.63 9.38
CA LYS A 24 12.34 2.12 10.26
C LYS A 24 11.09 2.42 9.46
N ILE A 25 9.93 2.03 9.97
CA ILE A 25 8.63 2.38 9.36
C ILE A 25 8.40 3.89 9.41
N TRP A 26 8.67 4.49 10.55
CA TRP A 26 8.67 5.94 10.73
C TRP A 26 10.13 6.41 10.79
N SER A 27 10.66 6.81 9.64
CA SER A 27 12.08 7.13 9.48
C SER A 27 12.35 8.61 9.75
N PRO A 28 13.05 8.99 10.84
CA PRO A 28 13.48 10.36 11.05
C PRO A 28 14.32 10.88 9.88
N TRP A 29 14.04 12.12 9.45
CA TRP A 29 14.85 12.79 8.44
C TRP A 29 16.23 13.14 8.97
N LEU A 30 17.26 12.93 8.15
CA LEU A 30 18.68 13.21 8.49
C LEU A 30 19.19 14.50 7.85
N VAL A 31 18.43 15.11 6.96
CA VAL A 31 18.77 16.38 6.30
C VAL A 31 18.06 17.56 6.97
N PRO A 32 18.68 18.76 7.00
CA PRO A 32 18.05 19.97 7.52
C PRO A 32 16.75 20.30 6.77
N GLU A 33 15.78 20.87 7.47
CA GLU A 33 14.47 21.24 6.92
C GLU A 33 14.58 22.11 5.66
N SER A 34 15.53 23.05 5.63
CA SER A 34 15.80 23.92 4.47
C SER A 34 16.20 23.18 3.19
N SER A 35 16.70 21.95 3.29
CA SER A 35 17.14 21.11 2.17
C SER A 35 16.25 19.88 1.96
N LEU A 36 15.32 19.63 2.90
CA LEU A 36 14.55 18.38 2.94
C LEU A 36 13.75 18.17 1.65
N ARG A 37 13.05 19.18 1.17
CA ARG A 37 12.24 19.05 -0.04
C ARG A 37 13.05 18.67 -1.28
N VAL A 38 14.21 19.27 -1.47
CA VAL A 38 15.12 18.94 -2.59
C VAL A 38 15.62 17.51 -2.44
N ALA A 39 16.05 17.13 -1.25
CA ALA A 39 16.53 15.79 -0.97
C ALA A 39 15.44 14.71 -1.18
N GLN A 40 14.19 14.98 -0.80
CA GLN A 40 13.07 14.09 -1.07
C GLN A 40 12.82 13.88 -2.58
N ILE A 41 12.90 14.95 -3.37
CA ILE A 41 12.74 14.86 -4.84
C ILE A 41 13.89 14.06 -5.45
N ASP A 42 15.11 14.25 -5.02
CA ASP A 42 16.26 13.49 -5.50
C ASP A 42 16.16 12.00 -5.12
N ALA A 43 15.66 11.70 -3.93
CA ALA A 43 15.37 10.32 -3.53
C ALA A 43 14.25 9.69 -4.37
N MET A 44 13.23 10.46 -4.73
CA MET A 44 12.17 9.98 -5.64
C MET A 44 12.74 9.68 -7.03
N ARG A 45 13.60 10.54 -7.59
CA ARG A 45 14.30 10.28 -8.86
C ARG A 45 15.08 8.98 -8.81
N LEU A 46 15.85 8.79 -7.75
CA LEU A 46 16.63 7.58 -7.54
C LEU A 46 15.72 6.34 -7.42
N SER A 47 14.60 6.45 -6.72
CA SER A 47 13.62 5.37 -6.59
C SER A 47 13.00 4.98 -7.94
N VAL A 48 12.66 5.97 -8.77
CA VAL A 48 12.13 5.74 -10.11
C VAL A 48 13.16 5.06 -11.01
N GLU A 49 14.42 5.56 -10.99
CA GLU A 49 15.51 4.97 -11.77
C GLU A 49 15.77 3.51 -11.39
N ASP A 50 15.74 3.18 -10.10
CA ASP A 50 15.91 1.81 -9.62
C ASP A 50 14.80 0.88 -10.12
N GLN A 51 13.56 1.34 -10.05
CA GLN A 51 12.39 0.59 -10.52
C GLN A 51 12.43 0.38 -12.05
N GLU A 52 12.80 1.39 -12.82
CA GLU A 52 12.93 1.28 -14.27
C GLU A 52 14.10 0.36 -14.68
N ARG A 53 15.26 0.49 -14.01
CA ARG A 53 16.43 -0.37 -14.23
C ARG A 53 16.13 -1.82 -13.91
N ALA A 54 15.37 -2.09 -12.87
CA ALA A 54 14.90 -3.44 -12.55
C ALA A 54 13.88 -3.98 -13.54
N GLY A 55 13.27 -3.14 -14.37
CA GLY A 55 12.30 -3.54 -15.41
C GLY A 55 10.86 -3.62 -14.94
N LEU A 56 10.47 -2.97 -13.84
CA LEU A 56 9.06 -2.92 -13.43
C LEU A 56 8.17 -2.34 -14.52
N SER A 57 6.96 -2.87 -14.66
CA SER A 57 5.97 -2.44 -15.67
C SER A 57 5.23 -1.17 -15.25
N ILE A 58 5.02 -1.00 -13.95
CA ILE A 58 4.30 0.12 -13.32
C ILE A 58 5.22 0.71 -12.26
N ILE A 59 5.35 2.04 -12.25
CA ILE A 59 6.29 2.78 -11.41
C ILE A 59 5.55 3.54 -10.32
N GLY A 60 6.08 3.54 -9.09
CA GLY A 60 5.62 4.38 -7.99
C GLY A 60 6.67 5.38 -7.54
N ASP A 61 6.28 6.33 -6.69
CA ASP A 61 7.21 7.28 -6.04
C ASP A 61 8.12 6.61 -4.99
N GLY A 62 7.83 5.34 -4.62
CA GLY A 62 8.49 4.62 -3.54
C GLY A 62 8.26 5.25 -2.17
N GLU A 63 7.31 6.16 -2.05
CA GLU A 63 6.98 6.92 -0.83
C GLU A 63 8.17 7.71 -0.26
N GLN A 64 9.06 8.17 -1.12
CA GLN A 64 10.31 8.81 -0.72
C GLN A 64 10.13 10.17 -0.05
N THR A 65 8.99 10.83 -0.29
CA THR A 65 8.65 12.12 0.32
C THR A 65 7.87 11.97 1.63
N ARG A 66 7.49 10.74 2.00
CA ARG A 66 6.67 10.45 3.17
C ARG A 66 7.51 9.85 4.29
N GLN A 67 7.42 10.44 5.47
CA GLN A 67 8.06 9.86 6.66
C GLN A 67 7.37 8.56 7.08
N HIS A 68 6.04 8.56 6.99
CA HIS A 68 5.19 7.39 7.21
C HIS A 68 3.94 7.47 6.33
N PHE A 69 3.47 6.36 5.76
CA PHE A 69 2.39 6.33 4.77
C PHE A 69 1.05 6.90 5.28
N VAL A 70 0.76 6.80 6.59
CA VAL A 70 -0.46 7.34 7.21
C VAL A 70 -0.23 8.71 7.80
N THR A 71 0.77 8.86 8.70
CA THR A 71 0.94 10.10 9.49
C THR A 71 1.28 11.30 8.62
N THR A 72 2.06 11.13 7.55
CA THR A 72 2.38 12.22 6.62
C THR A 72 1.14 12.79 5.95
N PHE A 73 0.12 11.96 5.64
CA PHE A 73 -1.15 12.44 5.13
C PHE A 73 -1.93 13.23 6.20
N ILE A 74 -2.04 12.67 7.40
CA ILE A 74 -2.81 13.25 8.50
C ILE A 74 -2.20 14.58 8.97
N GLU A 75 -0.87 14.71 8.96
CA GLU A 75 -0.13 15.93 9.34
C GLU A 75 -0.49 17.15 8.49
N GLN A 76 -1.03 16.94 7.28
CA GLN A 76 -1.45 18.00 6.37
C GLN A 76 -2.93 18.42 6.55
N LEU A 77 -3.65 17.79 7.47
CA LEU A 77 -5.05 18.06 7.75
C LEU A 77 -5.21 18.97 8.97
N SER A 78 -6.18 19.89 8.94
CA SER A 78 -6.62 20.58 10.13
C SER A 78 -7.53 19.69 10.99
N GLY A 79 -7.75 20.07 12.24
CA GLY A 79 -8.62 19.33 13.18
C GLY A 79 -7.94 18.18 13.92
N VAL A 80 -6.65 17.94 13.68
CA VAL A 80 -5.87 16.88 14.35
C VAL A 80 -4.80 17.47 15.24
N ASP A 81 -4.78 17.08 16.52
CA ASP A 81 -3.79 17.48 17.51
C ASP A 81 -2.67 16.44 17.61
N PHE A 82 -1.48 16.81 17.15
CA PHE A 82 -0.27 15.99 17.23
C PHE A 82 0.53 16.19 18.52
N LYS A 83 0.21 17.21 19.32
CA LYS A 83 0.94 17.52 20.55
C LYS A 83 0.41 16.72 21.74
N ASN A 84 -0.90 16.61 21.86
CA ASN A 84 -1.57 15.93 22.96
C ASN A 84 -2.02 14.51 22.55
N LYS A 85 -1.05 13.64 22.29
CA LYS A 85 -1.30 12.26 21.86
C LYS A 85 -1.98 11.44 22.96
N LYS A 86 -2.84 10.50 22.56
CA LYS A 86 -3.45 9.49 23.45
C LYS A 86 -2.97 8.09 23.06
N THR A 87 -2.85 7.21 24.05
CA THR A 87 -2.52 5.80 23.79
C THR A 87 -3.77 5.04 23.37
N MET A 88 -3.69 4.30 22.27
CA MET A 88 -4.72 3.38 21.84
C MET A 88 -4.13 2.09 21.26
N ARG A 89 -4.95 1.06 21.23
CA ARG A 89 -4.63 -0.24 20.64
C ARG A 89 -4.78 -0.15 19.13
N ILE A 90 -3.69 -0.41 18.39
CA ILE A 90 -3.67 -0.42 16.91
C ILE A 90 -3.91 -1.84 16.41
N ARG A 91 -5.00 -2.03 15.64
CA ARG A 91 -5.37 -3.31 15.00
C ARG A 91 -5.30 -4.51 15.94
N ASP A 92 -5.62 -4.31 17.22
CA ASP A 92 -5.49 -5.32 18.28
C ASP A 92 -4.09 -5.96 18.44
N ARG A 93 -3.05 -5.30 17.91
CA ARG A 93 -1.67 -5.84 17.87
C ARG A 93 -0.74 -5.22 18.90
N TYR A 94 -0.74 -3.90 19.02
CA TYR A 94 0.14 -3.15 19.93
C TYR A 94 -0.46 -1.82 20.33
N ASP A 95 0.02 -1.25 21.42
CA ASP A 95 -0.38 0.07 21.87
C ASP A 95 0.56 1.13 21.30
N ALA A 96 -0.02 2.23 20.82
CA ALA A 96 0.73 3.36 20.28
C ALA A 96 0.15 4.71 20.75
N ALA A 97 1.02 5.70 20.89
CA ALA A 97 0.62 7.08 21.10
C ALA A 97 0.22 7.70 19.75
N VAL A 98 -1.07 7.96 19.58
CA VAL A 98 -1.65 8.47 18.34
C VAL A 98 -2.13 9.91 18.46
N PRO A 99 -2.18 10.69 17.37
CA PRO A 99 -2.79 12.01 17.35
C PRO A 99 -4.28 11.95 17.67
N VAL A 100 -4.83 13.10 18.09
CA VAL A 100 -6.22 13.23 18.51
C VAL A 100 -7.01 14.08 17.52
N VAL A 101 -8.14 13.55 17.05
CA VAL A 101 -9.12 14.33 16.29
C VAL A 101 -9.88 15.22 17.29
N SER A 102 -9.54 16.50 17.35
CA SER A 102 -10.06 17.46 18.34
C SER A 102 -11.14 18.40 17.80
N SER A 103 -11.30 18.46 16.47
CA SER A 103 -12.33 19.25 15.78
C SER A 103 -12.60 18.67 14.40
N ALA A 104 -13.49 19.29 13.63
CA ALA A 104 -13.77 18.87 12.26
C ALA A 104 -12.49 18.81 11.41
N ILE A 105 -12.28 17.68 10.74
CA ILE A 105 -11.11 17.48 9.89
C ILE A 105 -11.36 18.15 8.53
N GLU A 106 -10.38 18.94 8.07
CA GLU A 106 -10.45 19.59 6.76
C GLU A 106 -9.13 19.44 5.99
N ARG A 107 -9.25 19.26 4.69
CA ARG A 107 -8.15 19.36 3.73
C ARG A 107 -8.19 20.76 3.11
N THR A 108 -7.20 21.58 3.43
CA THR A 108 -7.12 22.98 2.99
C THR A 108 -6.30 23.16 1.69
N HIS A 109 -5.52 22.16 1.31
CA HIS A 109 -4.67 22.15 0.11
C HIS A 109 -4.44 20.73 -0.37
N SER A 110 -3.93 20.59 -1.60
CA SER A 110 -3.48 19.29 -2.12
C SER A 110 -2.25 18.80 -1.35
N ILE A 111 -2.22 17.51 -1.03
CA ILE A 111 -1.18 16.93 -0.16
C ILE A 111 -0.03 16.36 -0.97
N PHE A 112 -0.35 15.50 -1.96
CA PHE A 112 0.64 14.75 -2.73
C PHE A 112 0.64 15.08 -4.23
N VAL A 113 -0.20 16.01 -4.68
CA VAL A 113 -0.39 16.31 -6.10
C VAL A 113 0.89 16.82 -6.77
N GLU A 114 1.67 17.65 -6.07
CA GLU A 114 2.96 18.12 -6.61
C GLU A 114 3.97 16.98 -6.74
N ASP A 115 3.98 16.04 -5.80
CA ASP A 115 4.82 14.84 -5.88
C ASP A 115 4.43 13.97 -7.08
N ALA A 116 3.12 13.79 -7.32
CA ALA A 116 2.62 13.05 -8.46
C ALA A 116 2.97 13.72 -9.81
N LYS A 117 2.90 15.05 -9.88
CA LYS A 117 3.35 15.80 -11.08
C LYS A 117 4.84 15.60 -11.34
N ILE A 118 5.67 15.65 -10.29
CA ILE A 118 7.11 15.39 -10.41
C ILE A 118 7.32 13.94 -10.87
N LEU A 119 6.71 12.96 -10.20
CA LEU A 119 6.77 11.55 -10.59
C LEU A 119 6.42 11.34 -12.06
N ARG A 120 5.37 12.01 -12.56
CA ARG A 120 4.95 11.91 -13.96
C ARG A 120 6.02 12.42 -14.94
N THR A 121 6.85 13.38 -14.54
CA THR A 121 7.96 13.86 -15.39
C THR A 121 9.15 12.90 -15.45
N LEU A 122 9.29 12.02 -14.46
CA LEU A 122 10.45 11.14 -14.30
C LEU A 122 10.34 9.84 -15.11
N THR A 123 9.14 9.43 -15.51
CA THR A 123 8.91 8.18 -16.24
C THR A 123 7.84 8.33 -17.32
N LYS A 124 7.88 7.50 -18.35
CA LYS A 124 6.80 7.36 -19.36
C LYS A 124 5.91 6.16 -19.11
N LYS A 125 6.30 5.28 -18.20
CA LYS A 125 5.49 4.09 -17.82
C LYS A 125 4.23 4.51 -17.06
N PRO A 126 3.21 3.64 -16.97
CA PRO A 126 2.09 3.86 -16.05
C PRO A 126 2.59 4.11 -14.62
N ILE A 127 1.99 5.09 -13.95
CA ILE A 127 2.35 5.39 -12.56
C ILE A 127 1.23 5.01 -11.60
N LYS A 128 1.64 4.40 -10.49
CA LYS A 128 0.79 4.08 -9.35
C LYS A 128 1.11 5.00 -8.19
N TYR A 129 0.08 5.52 -7.53
CA TYR A 129 0.21 6.33 -6.32
C TYR A 129 -0.60 5.70 -5.18
N THR A 130 0.00 5.61 -3.99
CA THR A 130 -0.64 5.03 -2.80
C THR A 130 -1.19 6.11 -1.89
N LEU A 131 -2.37 5.87 -1.33
CA LEU A 131 -3.01 6.67 -0.29
C LEU A 131 -3.38 5.74 0.88
N PRO A 132 -3.36 6.22 2.14
CA PRO A 132 -3.98 5.45 3.21
C PRO A 132 -5.48 5.31 2.94
N GLY A 133 -6.08 4.16 3.31
CA GLY A 133 -7.51 3.99 3.19
C GLY A 133 -8.29 4.61 4.36
N PRO A 134 -9.60 4.89 4.21
CA PRO A 134 -10.41 5.56 5.23
C PRO A 134 -10.40 4.84 6.58
N MET A 135 -10.57 3.52 6.57
CA MET A 135 -10.62 2.72 7.80
C MET A 135 -9.25 2.65 8.49
N THR A 136 -8.17 2.59 7.72
CA THR A 136 -6.80 2.62 8.25
C THR A 136 -6.48 3.98 8.89
N LEU A 137 -6.98 5.09 8.33
CA LEU A 137 -6.86 6.41 8.95
C LEU A 137 -7.57 6.46 10.31
N VAL A 138 -8.82 5.97 10.37
CA VAL A 138 -9.57 5.90 11.64
C VAL A 138 -8.84 5.07 12.70
N ASP A 139 -8.24 3.95 12.31
CA ASP A 139 -7.55 3.04 13.22
C ASP A 139 -6.20 3.60 13.76
N THR A 140 -5.75 4.73 13.25
CA THR A 140 -4.48 5.36 13.65
C THR A 140 -4.65 6.70 14.39
N LEU A 141 -5.89 7.05 14.77
CA LEU A 141 -6.26 8.30 15.41
C LEU A 141 -7.18 8.05 16.60
N TYR A 142 -7.04 8.85 17.65
CA TYR A 142 -8.01 8.90 18.73
C TYR A 142 -9.08 9.95 18.41
N ASP A 143 -10.35 9.54 18.39
CA ASP A 143 -11.47 10.43 18.06
C ASP A 143 -12.11 11.04 19.30
N ASP A 144 -11.93 12.35 19.50
CA ASP A 144 -12.62 13.16 20.54
C ASP A 144 -13.73 14.05 19.96
N HIS A 145 -13.97 14.01 18.63
CA HIS A 145 -14.88 14.95 17.98
C HIS A 145 -16.12 14.28 17.33
N TYR A 146 -15.91 13.26 16.52
CA TYR A 146 -17.03 12.64 15.75
C TYR A 146 -17.84 11.65 16.59
N GLY A 147 -17.21 11.04 17.60
CA GLY A 147 -17.83 10.05 18.48
C GLY A 147 -18.28 8.76 17.79
N SER A 148 -17.80 8.49 16.58
CA SER A 148 -18.11 7.31 15.79
C SER A 148 -17.01 7.06 14.75
N ARG A 149 -16.45 5.84 14.76
CA ARG A 149 -15.46 5.39 13.77
C ARG A 149 -16.03 5.48 12.34
N GLU A 150 -17.28 5.12 12.15
CA GLU A 150 -17.97 5.22 10.85
C GLU A 150 -18.05 6.66 10.36
N LYS A 151 -18.55 7.61 11.20
CA LYS A 151 -18.63 9.03 10.80
C LYS A 151 -17.27 9.61 10.43
N LEU A 152 -16.25 9.27 11.21
CA LEU A 152 -14.87 9.68 10.94
C LEU A 152 -14.35 9.07 9.63
N ALA A 153 -14.65 7.80 9.35
CA ALA A 153 -14.28 7.12 8.11
C ALA A 153 -14.95 7.77 6.87
N TRP A 154 -16.22 8.12 6.96
CA TRP A 154 -16.92 8.85 5.88
C TRP A 154 -16.27 10.21 5.62
N ARG A 155 -15.86 10.94 6.67
CA ARG A 155 -15.14 12.20 6.48
C ARG A 155 -13.80 12.00 5.80
N PHE A 156 -13.02 11.00 6.21
CA PHE A 156 -11.78 10.66 5.52
C PHE A 156 -12.01 10.23 4.07
N ALA A 157 -13.06 9.47 3.79
CA ALA A 157 -13.39 9.07 2.43
C ALA A 157 -13.65 10.27 1.50
N GLU A 158 -14.32 11.32 2.00
CA GLU A 158 -14.52 12.57 1.24
C GLU A 158 -13.19 13.31 0.96
N ILE A 159 -12.33 13.41 1.97
CA ILE A 159 -11.02 14.06 1.84
C ILE A 159 -10.11 13.28 0.88
N LEU A 160 -10.07 11.97 1.01
CA LEU A 160 -9.30 11.10 0.13
C LEU A 160 -9.80 11.15 -1.31
N ASN A 161 -11.10 11.24 -1.52
CA ASN A 161 -11.68 11.40 -2.85
C ASN A 161 -11.23 12.70 -3.53
N GLN A 162 -11.22 13.81 -2.79
CA GLN A 162 -10.69 15.08 -3.32
C GLN A 162 -9.22 14.95 -3.75
N GLU A 163 -8.38 14.37 -2.88
CA GLU A 163 -6.97 14.14 -3.19
C GLU A 163 -6.80 13.20 -4.39
N ALA A 164 -7.56 12.11 -4.43
CA ALA A 164 -7.49 11.11 -5.50
C ALA A 164 -7.89 11.68 -6.88
N LEU A 165 -8.93 12.53 -6.95
CA LEU A 165 -9.35 13.21 -8.18
C LEU A 165 -8.26 14.17 -8.69
N GLU A 166 -7.60 14.89 -7.80
CA GLU A 166 -6.49 15.77 -8.16
C GLU A 166 -5.23 14.97 -8.60
N LEU A 167 -4.93 13.85 -7.94
CA LEU A 167 -3.85 12.93 -8.33
C LEU A 167 -4.10 12.34 -9.72
N GLN A 168 -5.33 11.90 -10.01
CA GLN A 168 -5.72 11.47 -11.36
C GLN A 168 -5.50 12.57 -12.39
N SER A 169 -5.90 13.80 -12.07
CA SER A 169 -5.70 14.97 -12.93
C SER A 169 -4.22 15.31 -13.16
N ALA A 170 -3.35 14.96 -12.20
CA ALA A 170 -1.90 15.08 -12.33
C ALA A 170 -1.25 13.97 -13.19
N GLY A 171 -2.05 13.04 -13.73
CA GLY A 171 -1.59 11.99 -14.64
C GLY A 171 -1.29 10.64 -13.97
N VAL A 172 -1.80 10.40 -12.75
CA VAL A 172 -1.74 9.10 -12.09
C VAL A 172 -2.67 8.11 -12.79
N ASN A 173 -2.15 6.93 -13.13
CA ASN A 173 -2.88 5.89 -13.84
C ASN A 173 -3.58 4.90 -12.90
N ILE A 174 -3.01 4.70 -11.71
CA ILE A 174 -3.51 3.75 -10.71
C ILE A 174 -3.45 4.42 -9.34
N ILE A 175 -4.58 4.51 -8.65
CA ILE A 175 -4.66 4.98 -7.27
C ILE A 175 -4.97 3.78 -6.37
N GLN A 176 -4.05 3.46 -5.46
CA GLN A 176 -4.18 2.37 -4.50
C GLN A 176 -4.48 2.93 -3.11
N PHE A 177 -5.53 2.44 -2.48
CA PHE A 177 -5.84 2.71 -1.08
C PHE A 177 -5.30 1.58 -0.20
N ASP A 178 -4.51 1.91 0.82
CA ASP A 178 -3.92 0.92 1.72
C ASP A 178 -4.83 0.71 2.94
N GLU A 179 -5.42 -0.47 3.02
CA GLU A 179 -6.39 -0.86 4.05
C GLU A 179 -5.95 -2.10 4.87
N PRO A 180 -4.79 -2.07 5.54
CA PRO A 180 -4.40 -3.17 6.43
C PRO A 180 -5.35 -3.36 7.62
N ALA A 181 -6.21 -2.39 7.95
CA ALA A 181 -7.25 -2.51 8.97
C ALA A 181 -8.36 -3.51 8.57
N PHE A 182 -8.54 -3.76 7.28
CA PHE A 182 -9.55 -4.71 6.78
C PHE A 182 -9.34 -6.14 7.27
N ASN A 183 -8.09 -6.54 7.55
CA ASN A 183 -7.78 -7.88 8.07
C ASN A 183 -8.08 -8.07 9.57
N VAL A 184 -8.66 -7.08 10.24
CA VAL A 184 -8.93 -7.13 11.68
C VAL A 184 -10.39 -6.86 12.01
N PHE A 185 -11.01 -5.85 11.40
CA PHE A 185 -12.33 -5.36 11.77
C PHE A 185 -13.41 -5.78 10.76
N PHE A 186 -13.66 -7.09 10.63
CA PHE A 186 -14.51 -7.67 9.57
C PHE A 186 -15.96 -7.15 9.59
N ASP A 187 -16.56 -6.94 10.76
CA ASP A 187 -17.90 -6.40 10.88
C ASP A 187 -17.95 -4.95 10.37
N GLU A 188 -16.99 -4.12 10.77
CA GLU A 188 -16.87 -2.75 10.27
C GLU A 188 -16.61 -2.71 8.76
N VAL A 189 -15.79 -3.62 8.22
CA VAL A 189 -15.55 -3.73 6.77
C VAL A 189 -16.85 -4.01 6.03
N ARG A 190 -17.66 -4.95 6.53
CA ARG A 190 -18.95 -5.30 5.93
C ARG A 190 -19.96 -4.16 6.05
N ASP A 191 -20.04 -3.52 7.22
CA ASP A 191 -21.12 -2.59 7.54
C ASP A 191 -20.89 -1.21 6.90
N TRP A 192 -19.63 -0.73 6.83
CA TRP A 192 -19.29 0.59 6.27
C TRP A 192 -17.91 0.69 5.58
N GLY A 193 -16.97 -0.22 5.85
CA GLY A 193 -15.58 -0.10 5.34
C GLY A 193 -15.51 -0.15 3.81
N ILE A 194 -16.24 -1.06 3.16
CA ILE A 194 -16.33 -1.14 1.69
C ILE A 194 -16.98 0.13 1.13
N ALA A 195 -18.07 0.62 1.74
CA ALA A 195 -18.77 1.79 1.27
C ALA A 195 -17.90 3.07 1.38
N THR A 196 -17.13 3.23 2.44
CA THR A 196 -16.21 4.37 2.59
C THR A 196 -15.01 4.27 1.62
N LEU A 197 -14.52 3.07 1.33
CA LEU A 197 -13.51 2.86 0.29
C LEU A 197 -14.04 3.23 -1.10
N GLU A 198 -15.26 2.81 -1.44
CA GLU A 198 -15.92 3.20 -2.70
C GLU A 198 -16.18 4.70 -2.77
N ARG A 199 -16.51 5.36 -1.65
CA ARG A 199 -16.66 6.81 -1.58
C ARG A 199 -15.32 7.52 -1.84
N ALA A 200 -14.21 7.01 -1.31
CA ALA A 200 -12.87 7.54 -1.59
C ALA A 200 -12.49 7.40 -3.07
N ALA A 201 -12.97 6.36 -3.74
CA ALA A 201 -12.74 6.10 -5.15
C ALA A 201 -13.81 6.68 -6.08
N GLN A 202 -14.80 7.41 -5.56
CA GLN A 202 -15.93 7.90 -6.35
C GLN A 202 -15.46 8.82 -7.49
N ASP A 203 -16.07 8.66 -8.67
CA ASP A 203 -15.83 9.45 -9.88
C ASP A 203 -14.39 9.38 -10.44
N LEU A 204 -13.55 8.49 -9.92
CA LEU A 204 -12.28 8.17 -10.54
C LEU A 204 -12.50 7.37 -11.83
N THR A 205 -11.80 7.75 -12.88
CA THR A 205 -11.78 7.06 -14.17
C THR A 205 -10.48 6.29 -14.41
N CYS A 206 -9.45 6.56 -13.61
CA CYS A 206 -8.23 5.75 -13.57
C CYS A 206 -8.48 4.43 -12.83
N THR A 207 -7.53 3.50 -12.93
CA THR A 207 -7.62 2.23 -12.19
C THR A 207 -7.55 2.48 -10.67
N THR A 208 -8.48 1.89 -9.94
CA THR A 208 -8.51 1.93 -8.47
C THR A 208 -8.07 0.61 -7.88
N GLY A 209 -7.22 0.65 -6.86
CA GLY A 209 -6.75 -0.54 -6.16
C GLY A 209 -6.96 -0.44 -4.65
N VAL A 210 -7.03 -1.59 -3.99
CA VAL A 210 -6.93 -1.69 -2.54
C VAL A 210 -5.82 -2.67 -2.18
N HIS A 211 -4.95 -2.28 -1.25
CA HIS A 211 -3.94 -3.16 -0.69
C HIS A 211 -4.35 -3.63 0.70
N ILE A 212 -4.36 -4.95 0.89
CA ILE A 212 -4.68 -5.60 2.15
C ILE A 212 -3.57 -6.59 2.47
N CYS A 213 -2.79 -6.30 3.52
CA CYS A 213 -1.73 -7.19 3.97
C CYS A 213 -1.84 -7.48 5.46
N TYR A 214 -1.02 -8.42 5.92
CA TYR A 214 -0.87 -8.72 7.35
C TYR A 214 0.16 -7.79 8.03
N GLY A 215 0.57 -6.74 7.34
CA GLY A 215 1.47 -5.69 7.82
C GLY A 215 2.94 -5.92 7.48
N TYR A 216 3.73 -4.89 7.70
CA TYR A 216 5.18 -4.92 7.52
C TYR A 216 5.85 -6.03 8.34
N GLY A 217 7.06 -6.43 7.95
CA GLY A 217 7.90 -7.41 8.65
C GLY A 217 8.49 -6.91 9.97
N ILE A 218 7.70 -6.23 10.81
CA ILE A 218 8.10 -5.78 12.15
C ILE A 218 7.71 -6.81 13.22
N GLU A 219 8.44 -6.82 14.32
CA GLU A 219 8.27 -7.79 15.41
C GLU A 219 6.81 -7.90 15.91
N ALA A 220 6.12 -6.78 16.10
CA ALA A 220 4.72 -6.76 16.55
C ALA A 220 3.77 -7.49 15.57
N ASN A 221 3.96 -7.31 14.26
CA ASN A 221 3.18 -8.00 13.25
C ASN A 221 3.56 -9.48 13.15
N ILE A 222 4.84 -9.81 13.28
CA ILE A 222 5.31 -11.21 13.26
C ILE A 222 4.69 -11.99 14.44
N LYS A 223 4.76 -11.46 15.66
CA LYS A 223 4.12 -12.04 16.85
C LYS A 223 2.61 -12.21 16.69
N TRP A 224 1.94 -11.21 16.12
CA TRP A 224 0.51 -11.32 15.83
C TRP A 224 0.21 -12.40 14.80
N LYS A 225 0.99 -12.50 13.72
CA LYS A 225 0.86 -13.56 12.71
C LYS A 225 0.98 -14.97 13.30
N GLU A 226 1.81 -15.17 14.33
CA GLU A 226 1.93 -16.45 15.03
C GLU A 226 0.63 -16.86 15.74
N THR A 227 -0.23 -15.91 16.12
CA THR A 227 -1.52 -16.19 16.77
C THR A 227 -2.62 -16.60 15.77
N LEU A 228 -2.41 -16.43 14.47
CA LEU A 228 -3.42 -16.72 13.44
C LEU A 228 -3.53 -18.20 13.07
N GLY A 229 -2.71 -19.06 13.69
CA GLY A 229 -2.74 -20.51 13.44
C GLY A 229 -1.95 -20.94 12.22
N ASN A 230 -2.30 -22.12 11.68
CA ASN A 230 -1.57 -22.75 10.58
C ASN A 230 -1.99 -22.24 9.18
N GLU A 231 -3.18 -21.68 9.05
CA GLU A 231 -3.72 -21.07 7.85
C GLU A 231 -4.31 -19.70 8.19
N TRP A 232 -4.00 -18.69 7.38
CA TRP A 232 -4.51 -17.32 7.54
C TRP A 232 -5.65 -17.09 6.56
N ARG A 233 -6.88 -17.24 7.04
CA ARG A 233 -8.09 -17.22 6.20
C ARG A 233 -8.89 -15.91 6.31
N GLN A 234 -8.32 -14.84 6.85
CA GLN A 234 -8.99 -13.55 7.03
C GLN A 234 -9.56 -13.00 5.73
N TYR A 235 -8.92 -13.26 4.60
CA TYR A 235 -9.40 -12.83 3.28
C TYR A 235 -10.75 -13.45 2.88
N GLU A 236 -11.15 -14.59 3.44
CA GLU A 236 -12.48 -15.19 3.21
C GLU A 236 -13.64 -14.26 3.59
N ASN A 237 -13.43 -13.42 4.62
CA ASN A 237 -14.43 -12.46 5.07
C ASN A 237 -14.50 -11.20 4.20
N ILE A 238 -13.43 -10.88 3.47
CA ILE A 238 -13.25 -9.59 2.79
C ILE A 238 -13.39 -9.73 1.28
N PHE A 239 -12.77 -10.74 0.68
CA PHE A 239 -12.71 -10.90 -0.78
C PHE A 239 -14.09 -11.00 -1.46
N PRO A 240 -15.10 -11.69 -0.91
CA PRO A 240 -16.44 -11.68 -1.49
C PRO A 240 -17.10 -10.28 -1.50
N LEU A 241 -16.76 -9.42 -0.54
CA LEU A 241 -17.23 -8.03 -0.48
C LEU A 241 -16.52 -7.18 -1.53
N LEU A 242 -15.18 -7.29 -1.61
CA LEU A 242 -14.38 -6.60 -2.61
C LEU A 242 -14.70 -7.05 -4.04
N SER A 243 -14.98 -8.33 -4.24
CA SER A 243 -15.42 -8.84 -5.55
C SER A 243 -16.66 -8.12 -6.09
N LYS A 244 -17.57 -7.72 -5.20
CA LYS A 244 -18.79 -6.97 -5.54
C LYS A 244 -18.59 -5.46 -5.59
N SER A 245 -17.49 -4.94 -5.05
CA SER A 245 -17.17 -3.51 -5.00
C SER A 245 -16.83 -2.94 -6.38
N LYS A 246 -16.76 -1.60 -6.47
CA LYS A 246 -16.31 -0.89 -7.69
C LYS A 246 -14.78 -0.80 -7.81
N ILE A 247 -14.03 -1.26 -6.83
CA ILE A 247 -12.56 -1.27 -6.86
C ILE A 247 -12.08 -2.26 -7.93
N ASN A 248 -11.12 -1.86 -8.76
CA ASN A 248 -10.66 -2.66 -9.90
C ASN A 248 -9.63 -3.72 -9.49
N GLN A 249 -8.71 -3.40 -8.58
CA GLN A 249 -7.55 -4.21 -8.23
C GLN A 249 -7.49 -4.51 -6.74
N VAL A 250 -7.04 -5.71 -6.38
CA VAL A 250 -6.78 -6.11 -4.98
C VAL A 250 -5.35 -6.62 -4.86
N SER A 251 -4.57 -5.99 -3.98
CA SER A 251 -3.19 -6.39 -3.66
C SER A 251 -3.15 -7.17 -2.35
N LEU A 252 -2.49 -8.31 -2.35
CA LEU A 252 -2.49 -9.25 -1.22
C LEU A 252 -1.14 -9.96 -1.03
N GLU A 253 -0.97 -10.53 0.16
CA GLU A 253 0.21 -11.27 0.57
C GLU A 253 0.08 -12.76 0.23
N CYS A 254 1.08 -13.35 -0.49
CA CYS A 254 1.10 -14.77 -0.85
C CYS A 254 2.44 -15.46 -0.52
N GLN A 255 3.59 -14.85 -0.87
CA GLN A 255 4.91 -15.49 -0.70
C GLN A 255 5.26 -15.66 0.79
N ASN A 256 5.69 -16.86 1.18
CA ASN A 256 6.04 -17.20 2.56
C ASN A 256 4.95 -16.84 3.58
N SER A 257 3.69 -16.74 3.15
CA SER A 257 2.57 -16.51 4.01
C SER A 257 1.79 -17.82 4.20
N LYS A 258 1.03 -17.90 5.29
CA LYS A 258 0.13 -19.03 5.52
C LYS A 258 -1.26 -18.78 4.89
N VAL A 259 -1.38 -17.82 3.99
CA VAL A 259 -2.60 -17.55 3.22
C VAL A 259 -2.76 -18.65 2.18
N PRO A 260 -3.87 -19.40 2.19
CA PRO A 260 -4.19 -20.33 1.12
C PRO A 260 -4.37 -19.57 -0.20
N ILE A 261 -3.56 -19.90 -1.22
CA ILE A 261 -3.55 -19.13 -2.48
C ILE A 261 -4.86 -19.24 -3.27
N GLU A 262 -5.61 -20.32 -3.05
CA GLU A 262 -6.94 -20.51 -3.66
C GLU A 262 -7.94 -19.42 -3.27
N LEU A 263 -7.72 -18.68 -2.16
CA LEU A 263 -8.58 -17.57 -1.74
C LEU A 263 -8.66 -16.46 -2.78
N ILE A 264 -7.64 -16.30 -3.63
CA ILE A 264 -7.69 -15.31 -4.72
C ILE A 264 -8.84 -15.59 -5.70
N GLY A 265 -9.28 -16.85 -5.83
CA GLY A 265 -10.45 -17.22 -6.61
C GLY A 265 -11.77 -16.59 -6.14
N LEU A 266 -11.81 -16.05 -4.92
CA LEU A 266 -12.96 -15.28 -4.41
C LEU A 266 -13.03 -13.85 -5.00
N LEU A 267 -11.94 -13.36 -5.62
CA LEU A 267 -11.84 -12.03 -6.25
C LEU A 267 -12.26 -12.07 -7.73
N GLN A 268 -13.46 -12.60 -7.99
CA GLN A 268 -13.99 -12.69 -9.35
C GLN A 268 -14.07 -11.30 -10.00
N ASN A 269 -13.62 -11.18 -11.26
CA ASN A 269 -13.63 -9.95 -12.06
C ASN A 269 -12.76 -8.81 -11.51
N LYS A 270 -11.76 -9.11 -10.68
CA LYS A 270 -10.76 -8.16 -10.20
C LYS A 270 -9.39 -8.50 -10.76
N ASP A 271 -8.57 -7.48 -10.97
CA ASP A 271 -7.15 -7.71 -11.12
C ASP A 271 -6.54 -8.00 -9.75
N VAL A 272 -5.69 -9.01 -9.69
CA VAL A 272 -5.08 -9.50 -8.46
C VAL A 272 -3.59 -9.21 -8.49
N LEU A 273 -3.14 -8.36 -7.58
CA LEU A 273 -1.72 -8.09 -7.40
C LEU A 273 -1.17 -9.13 -6.42
N VAL A 274 -0.59 -10.17 -6.99
CA VAL A 274 -0.09 -11.35 -6.26
C VAL A 274 1.25 -11.01 -5.60
N GLY A 275 1.28 -10.98 -4.28
CA GLY A 275 2.49 -10.75 -3.51
C GLY A 275 3.45 -11.93 -3.62
N ALA A 276 4.41 -11.85 -4.54
CA ALA A 276 5.39 -12.90 -4.82
C ALA A 276 6.75 -12.66 -4.16
N ILE A 277 6.87 -11.59 -3.36
CA ILE A 277 8.06 -11.21 -2.61
C ILE A 277 7.70 -11.04 -1.14
N ASP A 278 8.38 -11.80 -0.27
CA ASP A 278 8.28 -11.66 1.17
C ASP A 278 9.08 -10.45 1.68
N VAL A 279 8.43 -9.54 2.38
CA VAL A 279 9.05 -8.33 2.92
C VAL A 279 9.41 -8.44 4.42
N ALA A 280 9.20 -9.61 5.02
CA ALA A 280 9.51 -9.87 6.42
C ALA A 280 10.89 -10.51 6.63
N THR A 281 11.66 -10.72 5.57
CA THR A 281 12.98 -11.36 5.61
C THR A 281 13.96 -10.69 4.65
N ASN A 282 15.26 -10.78 4.97
CA ASN A 282 16.35 -10.35 4.08
C ASN A 282 16.72 -11.40 3.03
N ILE A 283 16.10 -12.58 3.04
CA ILE A 283 16.34 -13.62 2.03
C ILE A 283 15.74 -13.14 0.69
N ILE A 284 16.58 -13.18 -0.34
CA ILE A 284 16.15 -12.79 -1.69
C ILE A 284 15.54 -14.01 -2.38
N GLU A 285 14.34 -13.84 -2.91
CA GLU A 285 13.67 -14.87 -3.69
C GLU A 285 14.42 -15.16 -5.00
N THR A 286 14.41 -16.41 -5.42
CA THR A 286 14.87 -16.76 -6.77
C THR A 286 13.78 -16.44 -7.80
N PRO A 287 14.16 -16.20 -9.08
CA PRO A 287 13.17 -16.08 -10.17
C PRO A 287 12.21 -17.28 -10.26
N ASP A 288 12.68 -18.48 -9.94
CA ASP A 288 11.87 -19.70 -9.91
C ASP A 288 10.79 -19.69 -8.83
N GLN A 289 11.13 -19.18 -7.65
CA GLN A 289 10.16 -19.03 -6.56
C GLN A 289 9.06 -18.04 -6.95
N VAL A 290 9.41 -16.88 -7.49
CA VAL A 290 8.44 -15.88 -7.97
C VAL A 290 7.55 -16.48 -9.08
N ALA A 291 8.14 -17.09 -10.12
CA ALA A 291 7.37 -17.75 -11.20
C ALA A 291 6.46 -18.86 -10.65
N SER A 292 6.90 -19.59 -9.62
CA SER A 292 6.08 -20.64 -8.97
C SER A 292 4.84 -20.07 -8.29
N VAL A 293 4.95 -18.92 -7.59
CA VAL A 293 3.79 -18.25 -6.98
C VAL A 293 2.80 -17.81 -8.05
N LEU A 294 3.28 -17.23 -9.14
CA LEU A 294 2.42 -16.79 -10.25
C LEU A 294 1.73 -17.98 -10.93
N ARG A 295 2.43 -19.11 -11.13
CA ARG A 295 1.81 -20.35 -11.64
C ARG A 295 0.74 -20.91 -10.70
N GLN A 296 0.93 -20.82 -9.40
CA GLN A 296 -0.09 -21.23 -8.44
C GLN A 296 -1.30 -20.30 -8.53
N ALA A 297 -1.10 -19.00 -8.57
CA ALA A 297 -2.16 -18.01 -8.71
C ALA A 297 -2.97 -18.20 -10.00
N SER A 298 -2.31 -18.51 -11.13
CA SER A 298 -2.97 -18.70 -12.43
C SER A 298 -3.91 -19.92 -12.51
N LYS A 299 -3.86 -20.81 -11.53
CA LYS A 299 -4.84 -21.91 -11.40
C LYS A 299 -6.20 -21.44 -10.88
N HIS A 300 -6.26 -20.27 -10.27
CA HIS A 300 -7.45 -19.76 -9.58
C HIS A 300 -8.04 -18.51 -10.23
N VAL A 301 -7.23 -17.74 -10.95
CA VAL A 301 -7.67 -16.54 -11.69
C VAL A 301 -7.03 -16.53 -13.09
N PRO A 302 -7.71 -16.00 -14.12
CA PRO A 302 -7.15 -15.89 -15.48
C PRO A 302 -5.86 -15.05 -15.46
N ILE A 303 -4.86 -15.44 -16.26
CA ILE A 303 -3.54 -14.78 -16.33
C ILE A 303 -3.67 -13.28 -16.60
N LYS A 304 -4.59 -12.87 -17.47
CA LYS A 304 -4.84 -11.45 -17.80
C LYS A 304 -5.24 -10.59 -16.59
N HIS A 305 -5.65 -11.20 -15.48
CA HIS A 305 -6.01 -10.53 -14.23
C HIS A 305 -4.92 -10.65 -13.15
N ILE A 306 -3.75 -11.20 -13.49
CA ILE A 306 -2.64 -11.34 -12.55
C ILE A 306 -1.63 -10.21 -12.77
N HIS A 307 -1.19 -9.59 -11.67
CA HIS A 307 -0.04 -8.71 -11.60
C HIS A 307 0.94 -9.27 -10.57
N ALA A 308 2.23 -9.30 -10.91
CA ALA A 308 3.27 -9.67 -9.93
C ALA A 308 3.56 -8.48 -9.02
N CYS A 309 3.52 -8.70 -7.71
CA CYS A 309 3.68 -7.64 -6.71
C CYS A 309 4.54 -8.10 -5.52
N THR A 310 4.88 -7.19 -4.63
CA THR A 310 5.43 -7.49 -3.31
C THR A 310 4.30 -7.69 -2.30
N ASN A 311 4.52 -8.49 -1.24
CA ASN A 311 3.52 -8.76 -0.20
C ASN A 311 3.05 -7.48 0.51
N CYS A 312 3.94 -6.52 0.69
CA CYS A 312 3.71 -5.24 1.36
C CYS A 312 4.77 -4.23 0.91
N GLY A 313 4.78 -3.03 1.48
CA GLY A 313 5.86 -2.07 1.31
C GLY A 313 7.19 -2.57 1.89
N MET A 314 8.30 -2.13 1.32
CA MET A 314 9.65 -2.59 1.66
C MET A 314 10.45 -1.62 2.54
N VAL A 315 9.84 -0.54 3.03
CA VAL A 315 10.54 0.48 3.83
C VAL A 315 11.34 -0.07 5.02
N PRO A 316 10.97 -1.19 5.70
CA PRO A 316 11.76 -1.73 6.80
C PRO A 316 13.00 -2.52 6.39
N LEU A 317 13.18 -2.79 5.09
CA LEU A 317 14.35 -3.50 4.58
C LEU A 317 15.52 -2.54 4.34
N SER A 318 16.74 -3.07 4.27
CA SER A 318 17.86 -2.31 3.71
C SER A 318 17.63 -2.06 2.21
N ARG A 319 18.18 -0.95 1.68
CA ARG A 319 18.03 -0.59 0.28
C ARG A 319 18.53 -1.69 -0.67
N ASP A 320 19.70 -2.27 -0.36
CA ASP A 320 20.31 -3.31 -1.22
C ASP A 320 19.44 -4.57 -1.28
N VAL A 321 18.86 -4.98 -0.14
CA VAL A 321 17.93 -6.11 -0.09
C VAL A 321 16.66 -5.79 -0.90
N ALA A 322 16.08 -4.61 -0.73
CA ALA A 322 14.89 -4.22 -1.49
C ALA A 322 15.13 -4.21 -3.00
N LEU A 323 16.27 -3.67 -3.46
CA LEU A 323 16.64 -3.65 -4.87
C LEU A 323 16.85 -5.07 -5.43
N ALA A 324 17.52 -5.95 -4.67
CA ALA A 324 17.69 -7.34 -5.06
C ALA A 324 16.33 -8.07 -5.18
N LYS A 325 15.39 -7.79 -4.26
CA LYS A 325 14.03 -8.35 -4.30
C LYS A 325 13.20 -7.84 -5.50
N ILE A 326 13.31 -6.57 -5.87
CA ILE A 326 12.67 -6.03 -7.08
C ILE A 326 13.23 -6.73 -8.33
N ASN A 327 14.55 -6.92 -8.41
CA ASN A 327 15.17 -7.65 -9.52
C ASN A 327 14.68 -9.10 -9.59
N ALA A 328 14.55 -9.79 -8.44
CA ALA A 328 13.99 -11.14 -8.39
C ALA A 328 12.53 -11.16 -8.87
N LEU A 329 11.71 -10.17 -8.45
CA LEU A 329 10.32 -10.03 -8.89
C LEU A 329 10.23 -9.92 -10.41
N THR A 330 10.99 -9.02 -11.03
CA THR A 330 10.93 -8.78 -12.48
C THR A 330 11.47 -9.94 -13.28
N GLN A 331 12.59 -10.56 -12.85
CA GLN A 331 13.16 -11.75 -13.50
C GLN A 331 12.20 -12.95 -13.43
N GLY A 332 11.58 -13.18 -12.26
CA GLY A 332 10.61 -14.25 -12.10
C GLY A 332 9.31 -14.03 -12.89
N THR A 333 8.85 -12.79 -12.97
CA THR A 333 7.72 -12.41 -13.81
C THR A 333 8.04 -12.61 -15.28
N HIS A 334 9.24 -12.22 -15.73
CA HIS A 334 9.69 -12.44 -17.10
C HIS A 334 9.75 -13.93 -17.42
N LYS A 335 10.30 -14.76 -16.52
CA LYS A 335 10.34 -16.21 -16.65
C LYS A 335 8.94 -16.79 -16.81
N PHE A 336 7.99 -16.40 -15.94
CA PHE A 336 6.59 -16.84 -16.04
C PHE A 336 5.96 -16.46 -17.40
N ASN A 337 6.18 -15.25 -17.87
CA ASN A 337 5.66 -14.75 -19.15
C ASN A 337 6.25 -15.48 -20.37
N GLN A 338 7.41 -16.14 -20.24
CA GLN A 338 8.02 -16.93 -21.30
C GLN A 338 7.49 -18.39 -21.35
N GLU A 339 6.85 -18.85 -20.29
CA GLU A 339 6.29 -20.21 -20.19
C GLU A 339 4.91 -20.36 -20.85
N GLY A 340 4.19 -19.25 -21.05
CA GLY A 340 2.86 -19.17 -21.68
C GLY A 340 2.90 -18.54 -23.04
#